data_0b08c3a5cd94ef81e2651c935a6b7783
#
_entry.id   0b08c3a5cd94ef81e2651c935a6b7783
#
_cell.length_a   1.000
_cell.length_b   1.000
_cell.length_c   1.000
_cell.angle_alpha   90.00
_cell.angle_beta   90.00
_cell.angle_gamma   90.00
#
_symmetry.space_group_name_H-M   'P 1'
#
loop_
_entity.id
_entity.type
_entity.pdbx_description
1 polymer ?
#
loop_
_entity_poly.entity_id
_entity_poly.type
_entity_poly.pdbx_seq_one_letter_code
_entity_poly.pdbx_strand_id
1 'polypeptide(L)'
;MNEIERRRTFAIISHPDAGKTTLTEKFLLFGGQIQVAGAVKNNKIRKTATSDWMDIEKQRGISVSTSVMEFDYLPAGQEGAPYKVNILDTPGHQDFCEDTYRTLTAVDSAIIVVDSAKGVEAQTRKLMEVCRMRNTPVIIFINKMDREGRDPFDVLDELEEELKIKVRPLSWPIGQGARFKGVYNIYEHQLNLFTPNKQRVTEKVEVDIQSSELDERVGEREAAQLREELELVDGVYPKFEEETYRSAEVAPVFFGSALNNFGVQELLDCFVHIAPSPRPTQAEERLVKPEEPKFSGFIFKITANIDPNHRSCIAFCKICSGKFVRNQPYYHVRLDKNVRFSSPTQFMAQRKSTIDEAYPGDIVGLPDNGIFKIGDTLTEGEKMHFRGLPSFSPLLFKYIENDDPMKSKQFQKGLEQLMNEGVAQLFVNQFNGRRIVGTVGQLQFEVIQYRLENEYNAKCRWEPVHLHKACWIEADDEKELENFKKRKYQYMAKDIEGRDVFLADSGYVLSMAQQDFEHIKFHFTSEF
;
A
#
# COMPACT_ATOMS: atom_id res chain seq x y z
N MET A 1 22.51 -13.18 11.40
CA MET A 1 21.64 -12.49 10.40
C MET A 1 22.26 -11.12 10.14
N ASN A 2 22.55 -10.80 8.89
CA ASN A 2 23.11 -9.48 8.53
C ASN A 2 22.00 -8.41 8.50
N GLU A 3 22.36 -7.13 8.34
CA GLU A 3 21.39 -6.02 8.37
C GLU A 3 20.34 -6.11 7.26
N ILE A 4 20.67 -6.63 6.09
CA ILE A 4 19.73 -6.80 4.97
C ILE A 4 18.78 -7.97 5.27
N GLU A 5 19.30 -9.11 5.69
CA GLU A 5 18.53 -10.33 5.94
C GLU A 5 17.46 -10.18 7.04
N ARG A 6 17.69 -9.31 8.02
CA ARG A 6 16.73 -9.10 9.12
C ARG A 6 15.55 -8.20 8.76
N ARG A 7 15.53 -7.56 7.59
CA ARG A 7 14.49 -6.62 7.20
C ARG A 7 13.33 -7.29 6.48
N ARG A 8 12.12 -6.87 6.85
CA ARG A 8 10.86 -7.29 6.23
C ARG A 8 10.02 -6.05 5.96
N THR A 9 9.81 -5.73 4.69
CA THR A 9 9.05 -4.55 4.27
C THR A 9 7.84 -4.99 3.45
N PHE A 10 6.66 -4.74 3.96
CA PHE A 10 5.43 -5.20 3.33
C PHE A 10 4.28 -4.21 3.44
N ALA A 11 3.35 -4.32 2.50
CA ALA A 11 2.07 -3.62 2.54
C ALA A 11 0.96 -4.52 3.05
N ILE A 12 0.00 -3.94 3.77
CA ILE A 12 -1.26 -4.60 4.07
C ILE A 12 -2.32 -4.00 3.14
N ILE A 13 -2.92 -4.84 2.33
CA ILE A 13 -3.89 -4.47 1.30
C ILE A 13 -5.19 -5.25 1.47
N SER A 14 -6.30 -4.61 1.16
CA SER A 14 -7.62 -5.25 1.24
C SER A 14 -8.71 -4.43 0.57
N HIS A 15 -9.86 -5.04 0.38
CA HIS A 15 -11.11 -4.31 0.19
C HIS A 15 -11.49 -3.54 1.48
N PRO A 16 -12.23 -2.42 1.40
CA PRO A 16 -12.76 -1.72 2.58
C PRO A 16 -13.50 -2.66 3.55
N ASP A 17 -13.35 -2.42 4.84
CA ASP A 17 -14.00 -3.20 5.91
C ASP A 17 -13.55 -4.67 6.07
N ALA A 18 -12.60 -5.19 5.29
CA ALA A 18 -12.06 -6.55 5.49
C ALA A 18 -11.29 -6.72 6.82
N GLY A 19 -10.89 -5.61 7.46
CA GLY A 19 -10.22 -5.60 8.76
C GLY A 19 -8.73 -5.29 8.71
N LYS A 20 -8.28 -4.64 7.63
CA LYS A 20 -6.89 -4.23 7.41
C LYS A 20 -6.31 -3.42 8.58
N THR A 21 -6.91 -2.27 8.90
CA THR A 21 -6.46 -1.39 9.98
C THR A 21 -6.46 -2.11 11.34
N THR A 22 -7.42 -3.02 11.57
CA THR A 22 -7.43 -3.86 12.77
C THR A 22 -6.22 -4.78 12.80
N LEU A 23 -5.86 -5.42 11.68
CA LEU A 23 -4.69 -6.29 11.58
C LEU A 23 -3.40 -5.51 11.82
N THR A 24 -3.26 -4.33 11.21
CA THR A 24 -2.12 -3.42 11.42
C THR A 24 -1.94 -3.07 12.91
N GLU A 25 -3.01 -2.65 13.59
CA GLU A 25 -2.99 -2.35 15.03
C GLU A 25 -2.56 -3.56 15.88
N LYS A 26 -2.95 -4.78 15.45
CA LYS A 26 -2.55 -5.99 16.16
C LYS A 26 -1.07 -6.32 15.95
N PHE A 27 -0.53 -6.12 14.75
CA PHE A 27 0.91 -6.26 14.53
C PHE A 27 1.73 -5.29 15.38
N LEU A 28 1.29 -4.02 15.49
CA LEU A 28 1.92 -3.04 16.39
C LEU A 28 1.81 -3.44 17.87
N LEU A 29 0.70 -4.06 18.27
CA LEU A 29 0.52 -4.57 19.61
C LEU A 29 1.49 -5.73 19.91
N PHE A 30 1.62 -6.70 19.01
CA PHE A 30 2.56 -7.82 19.16
C PHE A 30 4.00 -7.36 19.05
N GLY A 31 4.31 -6.36 18.21
CA GLY A 31 5.60 -5.68 18.16
C GLY A 31 5.91 -4.79 19.36
N GLY A 32 5.00 -4.69 20.35
CA GLY A 32 5.21 -3.91 21.58
C GLY A 32 5.17 -2.39 21.40
N GLN A 33 4.77 -1.89 20.24
CA GLN A 33 4.74 -0.45 19.96
C GLN A 33 3.53 0.27 20.57
N ILE A 34 2.44 -0.45 20.80
CA ILE A 34 1.23 0.05 21.44
C ILE A 34 0.81 -0.87 22.57
N GLN A 35 0.25 -0.30 23.64
CA GLN A 35 -0.18 -1.09 24.80
C GLN A 35 -1.59 -1.68 24.63
N VAL A 36 -2.43 -1.01 23.85
CA VAL A 36 -3.82 -1.41 23.57
C VAL A 36 -4.14 -1.05 22.14
N ALA A 37 -4.55 -2.02 21.32
CA ALA A 37 -4.99 -1.77 19.96
C ALA A 37 -6.29 -0.96 19.91
N GLY A 38 -6.40 -0.02 18.98
CA GLY A 38 -7.63 0.71 18.70
C GLY A 38 -8.68 -0.19 18.05
N ALA A 39 -9.94 -0.14 18.51
CA ALA A 39 -11.03 -0.84 17.86
C ALA A 39 -11.79 0.11 16.93
N VAL A 40 -11.87 -0.21 15.66
CA VAL A 40 -12.54 0.61 14.62
C VAL A 40 -14.07 0.58 14.72
N LYS A 41 -14.68 -0.25 15.57
CA LYS A 41 -16.15 -0.31 15.74
C LYS A 41 -16.58 -0.46 17.20
N ASN A 42 -16.99 0.61 17.80
CA ASN A 42 -18.26 0.81 18.55
C ASN A 42 -18.28 2.20 19.17
N ASN A 43 -19.41 2.87 19.08
CA ASN A 43 -19.68 4.27 19.48
C ASN A 43 -19.42 4.65 20.95
N LYS A 44 -18.65 3.86 21.72
CA LYS A 44 -18.41 4.13 23.15
C LYS A 44 -16.94 4.20 23.58
N ILE A 45 -15.96 3.83 22.75
CA ILE A 45 -14.54 4.03 23.06
C ILE A 45 -13.87 4.67 21.87
N ARG A 46 -13.72 6.00 21.88
CA ARG A 46 -13.02 6.80 20.88
C ARG A 46 -11.50 6.66 21.04
N LYS A 47 -10.92 5.50 20.72
CA LYS A 47 -9.51 5.40 20.33
C LYS A 47 -9.48 5.23 18.83
N THR A 48 -9.04 6.26 18.12
CA THR A 48 -8.72 6.20 16.70
C THR A 48 -7.53 5.27 16.48
N ALA A 49 -7.50 4.60 15.33
CA ALA A 49 -6.38 3.75 14.95
C ALA A 49 -5.07 4.57 14.89
N THR A 50 -3.96 3.93 15.23
CA THR A 50 -2.64 4.58 15.20
C THR A 50 -2.21 4.94 13.78
N SER A 51 -2.68 4.17 12.79
CA SER A 51 -2.45 4.40 11.36
C SER A 51 -3.22 5.59 10.80
N ASP A 52 -4.39 5.94 11.37
CA ASP A 52 -5.24 7.04 10.91
C ASP A 52 -4.83 8.33 11.64
N TRP A 53 -3.87 9.06 11.10
CA TRP A 53 -3.31 10.25 11.74
C TRP A 53 -3.99 11.56 11.30
N MET A 54 -4.58 11.61 10.09
CA MET A 54 -5.28 12.79 9.60
C MET A 54 -6.63 12.98 10.28
N ASP A 55 -7.03 14.22 10.53
CA ASP A 55 -8.32 14.50 11.15
C ASP A 55 -9.51 14.08 10.27
N ILE A 56 -9.36 14.15 8.95
CA ILE A 56 -10.39 13.68 8.01
C ILE A 56 -10.55 12.16 8.07
N GLU A 57 -9.46 11.39 8.25
CA GLU A 57 -9.50 9.94 8.44
C GLU A 57 -10.27 9.57 9.72
N LYS A 58 -9.97 10.27 10.82
CA LYS A 58 -10.66 10.09 12.10
C LYS A 58 -12.14 10.44 12.06
N GLN A 59 -12.50 11.51 11.33
CA GLN A 59 -13.89 11.94 11.17
C GLN A 59 -14.70 10.99 10.30
N ARG A 60 -14.11 10.50 9.22
CA ARG A 60 -14.77 9.62 8.24
C ARG A 60 -14.66 8.13 8.60
N GLY A 61 -13.69 7.75 9.42
CA GLY A 61 -13.39 6.36 9.76
C GLY A 61 -12.85 5.53 8.60
N ILE A 62 -12.17 6.18 7.66
CA ILE A 62 -11.51 5.57 6.50
C ILE A 62 -10.09 6.09 6.37
N SER A 63 -9.14 5.22 6.04
CA SER A 63 -7.78 5.61 5.71
C SER A 63 -7.74 6.23 4.32
N VAL A 64 -7.13 7.41 4.21
CA VAL A 64 -7.02 8.20 2.97
C VAL A 64 -5.63 8.10 2.36
N SER A 65 -4.62 7.89 3.19
CA SER A 65 -3.21 7.88 2.81
C SER A 65 -2.49 6.71 3.48
N THR A 66 -1.48 6.18 2.81
CA THR A 66 -0.62 5.12 3.38
C THR A 66 0.14 5.63 4.60
N SER A 67 0.09 4.87 5.67
CA SER A 67 0.91 5.09 6.87
C SER A 67 2.12 4.16 6.87
N VAL A 68 3.29 4.71 7.16
CA VAL A 68 4.54 3.96 7.29
C VAL A 68 4.84 3.77 8.77
N MET A 69 5.06 2.53 9.19
CA MET A 69 5.35 2.18 10.58
C MET A 69 6.44 1.13 10.64
N GLU A 70 7.27 1.22 11.66
CA GLU A 70 8.40 0.31 11.87
C GLU A 70 8.44 -0.20 13.30
N PHE A 71 8.86 -1.44 13.49
CA PHE A 71 9.14 -2.03 14.80
C PHE A 71 10.12 -3.20 14.70
N ASP A 72 10.78 -3.48 15.81
CA ASP A 72 11.58 -4.68 15.96
C ASP A 72 10.70 -5.83 16.47
N TYR A 73 10.85 -7.03 15.88
CA TYR A 73 10.08 -8.20 16.23
C TYR A 73 10.96 -9.45 16.35
N LEU A 74 10.83 -10.13 17.48
CA LEU A 74 11.45 -11.43 17.70
C LEU A 74 10.34 -12.42 18.07
N PRO A 75 10.12 -13.48 17.27
CA PRO A 75 9.15 -14.52 17.60
C PRO A 75 9.43 -15.15 18.96
N ALA A 76 8.37 -15.54 19.66
CA ALA A 76 8.49 -16.12 21.00
C ALA A 76 9.33 -17.41 20.99
N GLY A 77 10.27 -17.54 21.93
CA GLY A 77 11.16 -18.70 22.04
C GLY A 77 12.36 -18.69 21.12
N GLN A 78 12.55 -17.64 20.31
CA GLN A 78 13.75 -17.49 19.49
C GLN A 78 14.79 -16.60 20.18
N GLU A 79 16.05 -16.92 19.94
CA GLU A 79 17.20 -16.13 20.38
C GLU A 79 17.87 -15.47 19.18
N GLY A 80 18.42 -14.28 19.37
CA GLY A 80 19.18 -13.57 18.34
C GLY A 80 18.73 -12.13 18.13
N ALA A 81 19.19 -11.54 17.01
CA ALA A 81 18.78 -10.19 16.63
C ALA A 81 17.33 -10.18 16.13
N PRO A 82 16.50 -9.23 16.57
CA PRO A 82 15.13 -9.13 16.12
C PRO A 82 15.05 -8.79 14.62
N TYR A 83 13.98 -9.24 13.97
CA TYR A 83 13.62 -8.76 12.65
C TYR A 83 13.22 -7.30 12.71
N LYS A 84 13.61 -6.53 11.71
CA LYS A 84 13.17 -5.15 11.52
C LYS A 84 12.01 -5.13 10.53
N VAL A 85 10.84 -4.82 11.04
CA VAL A 85 9.58 -4.92 10.30
C VAL A 85 9.10 -3.54 9.90
N ASN A 86 8.96 -3.30 8.61
CA ASN A 86 8.38 -2.09 8.03
C ASN A 86 7.00 -2.41 7.46
N ILE A 87 5.97 -1.81 8.05
CA ILE A 87 4.58 -1.94 7.59
C ILE A 87 4.16 -0.68 6.85
N LEU A 88 3.57 -0.89 5.68
CA LEU A 88 2.90 0.15 4.92
C LEU A 88 1.39 -0.16 4.93
N ASP A 89 0.65 0.54 5.81
CA ASP A 89 -0.79 0.40 5.91
C ASP A 89 -1.46 1.28 4.85
N THR A 90 -1.99 0.64 3.80
CA THR A 90 -2.54 1.34 2.63
C THR A 90 -4.00 1.72 2.81
N PRO A 91 -4.53 2.74 2.09
CA PRO A 91 -5.97 2.98 2.07
C PRO A 91 -6.71 1.80 1.44
N GLY A 92 -7.84 1.42 2.04
CA GLY A 92 -8.69 0.34 1.50
C GLY A 92 -9.68 0.80 0.44
N HIS A 93 -10.02 2.11 0.43
CA HIS A 93 -11.04 2.65 -0.46
C HIS A 93 -10.51 2.83 -1.90
N GLN A 94 -11.31 2.45 -2.90
CA GLN A 94 -10.91 2.49 -4.31
C GLN A 94 -10.52 3.90 -4.80
N ASP A 95 -11.07 4.97 -4.23
CA ASP A 95 -10.76 6.35 -4.59
C ASP A 95 -9.28 6.71 -4.32
N PHE A 96 -8.61 5.96 -3.43
CA PHE A 96 -7.20 6.17 -3.06
C PHE A 96 -6.28 5.06 -3.57
N CYS A 97 -6.69 4.30 -4.58
CA CYS A 97 -5.93 3.16 -5.09
C CYS A 97 -4.56 3.56 -5.67
N GLU A 98 -4.40 4.75 -6.24
CA GLU A 98 -3.11 5.22 -6.74
C GLU A 98 -2.03 5.32 -5.65
N ASP A 99 -2.39 5.76 -4.44
CA ASP A 99 -1.48 5.76 -3.30
C ASP A 99 -1.06 4.33 -2.92
N THR A 100 -2.03 3.40 -2.96
CA THR A 100 -1.75 1.97 -2.74
C THR A 100 -0.82 1.40 -3.82
N TYR A 101 -1.05 1.72 -5.08
CA TYR A 101 -0.21 1.23 -6.18
C TYR A 101 1.24 1.73 -6.05
N ARG A 102 1.43 3.03 -5.75
CA ARG A 102 2.74 3.60 -5.47
C ARG A 102 3.41 2.94 -4.27
N THR A 103 2.66 2.71 -3.21
CA THR A 103 3.16 2.03 -2.01
C THR A 103 3.65 0.62 -2.32
N LEU A 104 2.95 -0.13 -3.19
CA LEU A 104 3.37 -1.46 -3.61
C LEU A 104 4.70 -1.48 -4.38
N THR A 105 5.19 -0.33 -4.88
CA THR A 105 6.54 -0.25 -5.46
C THR A 105 7.64 -0.31 -4.42
N ALA A 106 7.35 0.10 -3.19
CA ALA A 106 8.32 0.22 -2.12
C ALA A 106 8.40 -1.01 -1.20
N VAL A 107 7.58 -2.04 -1.45
CA VAL A 107 7.52 -3.23 -0.61
C VAL A 107 8.12 -4.46 -1.28
N ASP A 108 8.57 -5.38 -0.45
CA ASP A 108 9.17 -6.64 -0.89
C ASP A 108 8.16 -7.80 -0.87
N SER A 109 7.03 -7.64 -0.16
CA SER A 109 5.89 -8.57 -0.12
C SER A 109 4.60 -7.85 0.27
N ALA A 110 3.45 -8.54 0.24
CA ALA A 110 2.18 -7.99 0.68
C ALA A 110 1.36 -9.01 1.47
N ILE A 111 0.53 -8.51 2.40
CA ILE A 111 -0.51 -9.30 3.08
C ILE A 111 -1.87 -8.83 2.55
N ILE A 112 -2.63 -9.74 1.97
CA ILE A 112 -4.00 -9.52 1.49
C ILE A 112 -4.97 -9.98 2.57
N VAL A 113 -5.81 -9.05 3.04
CA VAL A 113 -6.86 -9.38 4.02
C VAL A 113 -8.18 -9.59 3.30
N VAL A 114 -8.78 -10.76 3.51
CA VAL A 114 -10.05 -11.17 2.92
C VAL A 114 -11.07 -11.43 4.02
N ASP A 115 -12.31 -10.99 3.84
CA ASP A 115 -13.41 -11.26 4.75
C ASP A 115 -13.98 -12.66 4.46
N SER A 116 -14.03 -13.54 5.48
CA SER A 116 -14.49 -14.92 5.35
C SER A 116 -15.93 -15.09 4.80
N ALA A 117 -16.77 -14.08 5.01
CA ALA A 117 -18.15 -14.08 4.52
C ALA A 117 -18.29 -13.53 3.10
N LYS A 118 -17.45 -12.55 2.73
CA LYS A 118 -17.55 -11.85 1.44
C LYS A 118 -16.67 -12.46 0.35
N GLY A 119 -15.55 -13.11 0.72
CA GLY A 119 -14.59 -13.66 -0.23
C GLY A 119 -13.82 -12.58 -0.99
N VAL A 120 -13.57 -12.82 -2.28
CA VAL A 120 -12.79 -11.93 -3.15
C VAL A 120 -13.66 -10.78 -3.67
N GLU A 121 -13.34 -9.57 -3.24
CA GLU A 121 -14.06 -8.36 -3.65
C GLU A 121 -13.28 -7.59 -4.75
N ALA A 122 -13.95 -6.69 -5.45
CA ALA A 122 -13.41 -6.00 -6.64
C ALA A 122 -12.06 -5.31 -6.41
N GLN A 123 -11.85 -4.69 -5.25
CA GLN A 123 -10.58 -4.02 -4.94
C GLN A 123 -9.46 -5.03 -4.72
N THR A 124 -9.75 -6.18 -4.11
CA THR A 124 -8.77 -7.27 -3.91
C THR A 124 -8.22 -7.76 -5.24
N ARG A 125 -9.08 -7.94 -6.27
CA ARG A 125 -8.66 -8.34 -7.63
C ARG A 125 -7.68 -7.33 -8.23
N LYS A 126 -8.02 -6.04 -8.20
CA LYS A 126 -7.17 -4.96 -8.75
C LYS A 126 -5.81 -4.89 -8.06
N LEU A 127 -5.79 -5.01 -6.73
CA LEU A 127 -4.55 -4.98 -5.96
C LEU A 127 -3.67 -6.20 -6.26
N MET A 128 -4.29 -7.37 -6.45
CA MET A 128 -3.56 -8.58 -6.84
C MET A 128 -2.97 -8.47 -8.25
N GLU A 129 -3.65 -7.79 -9.20
CA GLU A 129 -3.08 -7.50 -10.52
C GLU A 129 -1.80 -6.70 -10.42
N VAL A 130 -1.77 -5.67 -9.56
CA VAL A 130 -0.55 -4.87 -9.33
C VAL A 130 0.56 -5.71 -8.71
N CYS A 131 0.25 -6.54 -7.71
CA CYS A 131 1.22 -7.46 -7.11
C CYS A 131 1.81 -8.41 -8.18
N ARG A 132 0.96 -8.95 -9.07
CA ARG A 132 1.39 -9.84 -10.16
C ARG A 132 2.29 -9.14 -11.17
N MET A 133 1.95 -7.92 -11.59
CA MET A 133 2.78 -7.13 -12.52
C MET A 133 4.21 -6.94 -12.01
N ARG A 134 4.39 -6.95 -10.69
CA ARG A 134 5.67 -6.73 -10.01
C ARG A 134 6.28 -8.01 -9.45
N ASN A 135 5.64 -9.15 -9.66
CA ASN A 135 6.00 -10.43 -9.02
C ASN A 135 6.16 -10.29 -7.49
N THR A 136 5.30 -9.49 -6.86
CA THR A 136 5.33 -9.28 -5.41
C THR A 136 4.70 -10.50 -4.73
N PRO A 137 5.43 -11.22 -3.87
CA PRO A 137 4.89 -12.34 -3.11
C PRO A 137 3.75 -11.87 -2.20
N VAL A 138 2.70 -12.67 -2.11
CA VAL A 138 1.54 -12.35 -1.28
C VAL A 138 1.25 -13.46 -0.29
N ILE A 139 0.87 -13.08 0.94
CA ILE A 139 0.22 -13.96 1.93
C ILE A 139 -1.23 -13.52 2.05
N ILE A 140 -2.14 -14.45 2.18
CA ILE A 140 -3.57 -14.17 2.33
C ILE A 140 -3.99 -14.46 3.77
N PHE A 141 -4.68 -13.50 4.39
CA PHE A 141 -5.29 -13.66 5.71
C PHE A 141 -6.80 -13.62 5.60
N ILE A 142 -7.44 -14.78 5.78
CA ILE A 142 -8.91 -14.91 5.81
C ILE A 142 -9.36 -14.52 7.21
N ASN A 143 -9.96 -13.35 7.32
CA ASN A 143 -10.30 -12.68 8.57
C ASN A 143 -11.78 -12.87 8.94
N LYS A 144 -12.10 -12.63 10.21
CA LYS A 144 -13.45 -12.65 10.80
C LYS A 144 -14.06 -14.06 10.93
N MET A 145 -13.23 -15.07 11.18
CA MET A 145 -13.68 -16.44 11.44
C MET A 145 -14.60 -16.58 12.66
N ASP A 146 -14.61 -15.57 13.54
CA ASP A 146 -15.53 -15.43 14.67
C ASP A 146 -16.98 -15.12 14.28
N ARG A 147 -17.26 -14.98 12.97
CA ARG A 147 -18.59 -14.73 12.40
C ARG A 147 -18.98 -15.84 11.45
N GLU A 148 -20.28 -15.97 11.23
CA GLU A 148 -20.78 -16.85 10.16
C GLU A 148 -20.21 -16.38 8.81
N GLY A 149 -19.61 -17.29 8.08
CA GLY A 149 -18.96 -17.04 6.81
C GLY A 149 -19.21 -18.20 5.84
N ARG A 150 -18.49 -18.19 4.74
CA ARG A 150 -18.51 -19.23 3.72
C ARG A 150 -17.64 -20.43 4.14
N ASP A 151 -17.85 -21.55 3.50
CA ASP A 151 -16.98 -22.72 3.69
C ASP A 151 -15.52 -22.35 3.33
N PRO A 152 -14.51 -22.76 4.13
CA PRO A 152 -13.11 -22.46 3.85
C PRO A 152 -12.64 -22.93 2.47
N PHE A 153 -13.07 -24.11 2.00
CA PHE A 153 -12.71 -24.61 0.67
C PHE A 153 -13.30 -23.74 -0.43
N ASP A 154 -14.58 -23.33 -0.32
CA ASP A 154 -15.22 -22.44 -1.28
C ASP A 154 -14.47 -21.09 -1.40
N VAL A 155 -13.97 -20.57 -0.28
CA VAL A 155 -13.18 -19.33 -0.28
C VAL A 155 -11.82 -19.54 -0.94
N LEU A 156 -11.17 -20.68 -0.70
CA LEU A 156 -9.88 -21.00 -1.32
C LEU A 156 -10.01 -21.20 -2.83
N ASP A 157 -11.03 -21.88 -3.29
CA ASP A 157 -11.32 -22.07 -4.71
C ASP A 157 -11.57 -20.72 -5.40
N GLU A 158 -12.35 -19.83 -4.78
CA GLU A 158 -12.55 -18.46 -5.28
C GLU A 158 -11.25 -17.65 -5.33
N LEU A 159 -10.37 -17.79 -4.31
CA LEU A 159 -9.07 -17.14 -4.30
C LEU A 159 -8.22 -17.58 -5.49
N GLU A 160 -8.15 -18.88 -5.79
CA GLU A 160 -7.39 -19.39 -6.95
C GLU A 160 -7.98 -18.90 -8.27
N GLU A 161 -9.31 -19.00 -8.43
CA GLU A 161 -10.01 -18.64 -9.66
C GLU A 161 -9.92 -17.12 -9.94
N GLU A 162 -10.24 -16.30 -8.94
CA GLU A 162 -10.35 -14.86 -9.09
C GLU A 162 -9.00 -14.14 -9.03
N LEU A 163 -8.09 -14.58 -8.16
CA LEU A 163 -6.77 -13.97 -8.02
C LEU A 163 -5.73 -14.61 -8.94
N LYS A 164 -6.05 -15.71 -9.61
CA LYS A 164 -5.17 -16.44 -10.55
C LYS A 164 -3.79 -16.74 -9.95
N ILE A 165 -3.79 -17.24 -8.74
CA ILE A 165 -2.61 -17.68 -7.99
C ILE A 165 -2.95 -18.97 -7.26
N LYS A 166 -2.01 -19.90 -7.20
CA LYS A 166 -2.20 -21.11 -6.39
C LYS A 166 -2.15 -20.74 -4.92
N VAL A 167 -2.97 -21.39 -4.10
CA VAL A 167 -2.95 -21.17 -2.66
C VAL A 167 -2.47 -22.40 -1.91
N ARG A 168 -1.88 -22.17 -0.72
CA ARG A 168 -1.55 -23.23 0.24
C ARG A 168 -1.96 -22.79 1.64
N PRO A 169 -2.95 -23.41 2.26
CA PRO A 169 -3.26 -23.19 3.67
C PRO A 169 -2.07 -23.58 4.56
N LEU A 170 -1.65 -22.65 5.42
CA LEU A 170 -0.65 -22.88 6.47
C LEU A 170 -1.32 -22.90 7.86
N SER A 171 -2.59 -22.56 7.95
CA SER A 171 -3.43 -22.81 9.11
C SER A 171 -4.81 -23.25 8.65
N TRP A 172 -5.55 -23.97 9.51
CA TRP A 172 -6.90 -24.44 9.22
C TRP A 172 -7.85 -24.14 10.37
N PRO A 173 -9.07 -23.60 10.11
CA PRO A 173 -10.01 -23.25 11.16
C PRO A 173 -10.72 -24.48 11.72
N ILE A 174 -11.00 -24.48 13.02
CA ILE A 174 -11.78 -25.49 13.72
C ILE A 174 -13.15 -24.91 14.05
N GLY A 175 -14.13 -25.21 13.18
CA GLY A 175 -15.44 -24.58 13.21
C GLY A 175 -15.45 -23.14 12.73
N GLN A 176 -16.63 -22.51 12.79
CA GLN A 176 -16.84 -21.14 12.29
C GLN A 176 -17.97 -20.45 13.05
N GLY A 177 -17.98 -19.12 13.12
CA GLY A 177 -18.98 -18.33 13.81
C GLY A 177 -19.06 -18.68 15.29
N ALA A 178 -20.25 -18.98 15.79
CA ALA A 178 -20.46 -19.37 17.19
C ALA A 178 -19.80 -20.70 17.57
N ARG A 179 -19.46 -21.54 16.58
CA ARG A 179 -18.78 -22.84 16.78
C ARG A 179 -17.28 -22.75 16.59
N PHE A 180 -16.73 -21.57 16.32
CA PHE A 180 -15.31 -21.37 16.12
C PHE A 180 -14.54 -21.65 17.42
N LYS A 181 -13.74 -22.72 17.42
CA LYS A 181 -12.97 -23.19 18.58
C LYS A 181 -11.50 -22.80 18.51
N GLY A 182 -10.97 -22.66 17.32
CA GLY A 182 -9.57 -22.38 17.16
C GLY A 182 -9.08 -22.58 15.73
N VAL A 183 -7.76 -22.61 15.59
CA VAL A 183 -7.06 -22.88 14.35
C VAL A 183 -5.97 -23.91 14.59
N TYR A 184 -5.84 -24.85 13.71
CA TYR A 184 -4.66 -25.70 13.64
C TYR A 184 -3.62 -25.05 12.72
N ASN A 185 -2.45 -24.72 13.28
CA ASN A 185 -1.30 -24.21 12.53
C ASN A 185 -0.59 -25.39 11.86
N ILE A 186 -0.79 -25.55 10.53
CA ILE A 186 -0.21 -26.63 9.74
C ILE A 186 1.31 -26.46 9.61
N TYR A 187 1.78 -25.21 9.57
CA TYR A 187 3.21 -24.90 9.41
C TYR A 187 4.05 -25.27 10.65
N GLU A 188 3.52 -25.02 11.84
CA GLU A 188 4.20 -25.28 13.12
C GLU A 188 3.71 -26.55 13.83
N HIS A 189 2.65 -27.21 13.30
CA HIS A 189 1.97 -28.36 13.92
C HIS A 189 1.44 -28.07 15.33
N GLN A 190 0.81 -26.90 15.51
CA GLN A 190 0.32 -26.42 16.79
C GLN A 190 -1.19 -26.16 16.75
N LEU A 191 -1.85 -26.51 17.85
CA LEU A 191 -3.24 -26.17 18.09
C LEU A 191 -3.33 -24.83 18.82
N ASN A 192 -4.05 -23.89 18.24
CA ASN A 192 -4.31 -22.57 18.81
C ASN A 192 -5.81 -22.48 19.16
N LEU A 193 -6.12 -22.50 20.45
CA LEU A 193 -7.50 -22.47 20.93
C LEU A 193 -8.03 -21.05 21.03
N PHE A 194 -9.25 -20.84 20.54
CA PHE A 194 -9.96 -19.60 20.65
C PHE A 194 -10.49 -19.37 22.06
N THR A 195 -9.98 -18.36 22.73
CA THR A 195 -10.54 -17.87 23.98
C THR A 195 -11.17 -16.51 23.70
N PRO A 196 -12.49 -16.29 23.92
CA PRO A 196 -13.16 -15.02 23.65
C PRO A 196 -12.72 -13.89 24.57
N ASN A 197 -11.47 -13.80 24.90
CA ASN A 197 -10.86 -12.77 25.73
C ASN A 197 -9.94 -11.92 24.87
N LYS A 198 -10.11 -10.60 24.95
CA LYS A 198 -9.24 -9.60 24.31
C LYS A 198 -7.82 -9.58 24.88
N GLN A 199 -7.39 -10.62 25.59
CA GLN A 199 -6.08 -10.73 26.19
C GLN A 199 -5.05 -11.29 25.21
N ARG A 200 -3.81 -10.90 25.41
CA ARG A 200 -2.64 -11.05 24.53
C ARG A 200 -2.17 -12.50 24.35
N VAL A 201 -2.72 -13.46 25.04
CA VAL A 201 -2.22 -14.85 25.08
C VAL A 201 -3.27 -15.79 24.53
N THR A 202 -3.00 -16.34 23.35
CA THR A 202 -3.65 -17.56 22.86
C THR A 202 -2.93 -18.74 23.51
N GLU A 203 -3.65 -19.73 23.97
CA GLU A 203 -3.05 -20.95 24.46
C GLU A 203 -2.51 -21.73 23.24
N LYS A 204 -1.20 -21.76 23.07
CA LYS A 204 -0.51 -22.57 22.06
C LYS A 204 -0.20 -23.93 22.66
N VAL A 205 -0.66 -24.99 22.06
CA VAL A 205 -0.40 -26.35 22.50
C VAL A 205 0.11 -27.17 21.33
N GLU A 206 1.27 -27.79 21.51
CA GLU A 206 1.73 -28.80 20.57
C GLU A 206 0.87 -30.05 20.76
N VAL A 207 0.04 -30.37 19.78
CA VAL A 207 -0.83 -31.53 19.79
C VAL A 207 -0.64 -32.30 18.52
N ASP A 208 -0.33 -33.59 18.64
CA ASP A 208 -0.38 -34.49 17.50
C ASP A 208 -1.82 -34.62 17.02
N ILE A 209 -2.04 -34.38 15.73
CA ILE A 209 -3.36 -34.41 15.11
C ILE A 209 -4.06 -35.76 15.26
N GLN A 210 -3.30 -36.83 15.39
CA GLN A 210 -3.81 -38.19 15.58
C GLN A 210 -4.03 -38.56 17.05
N SER A 211 -3.65 -37.69 17.99
CA SER A 211 -3.78 -37.98 19.42
C SER A 211 -5.20 -37.81 19.91
N SER A 212 -5.56 -38.54 20.98
CA SER A 212 -6.83 -38.35 21.70
C SER A 212 -6.88 -37.02 22.45
N GLU A 213 -5.75 -36.36 22.69
CA GLU A 213 -5.67 -35.03 23.30
C GLU A 213 -6.39 -33.99 22.44
N LEU A 214 -6.33 -34.11 21.12
CA LEU A 214 -7.10 -33.25 20.22
C LEU A 214 -8.60 -33.39 20.45
N ASP A 215 -9.10 -34.64 20.58
CA ASP A 215 -10.51 -34.93 20.81
C ASP A 215 -11.01 -34.33 22.14
N GLU A 216 -10.18 -34.42 23.19
CA GLU A 216 -10.50 -33.85 24.51
C GLU A 216 -10.59 -32.31 24.46
N ARG A 217 -9.72 -31.64 23.68
CA ARG A 217 -9.63 -30.19 23.63
C ARG A 217 -10.69 -29.54 22.73
N VAL A 218 -10.94 -30.12 21.56
CA VAL A 218 -11.85 -29.51 20.57
C VAL A 218 -13.18 -30.24 20.44
N GLY A 219 -13.29 -31.43 20.98
CA GLY A 219 -14.43 -32.33 20.86
C GLY A 219 -14.24 -33.37 19.74
N GLU A 220 -14.74 -34.59 19.94
CA GLU A 220 -14.55 -35.72 19.03
C GLU A 220 -15.02 -35.42 17.59
N ARG A 221 -16.16 -34.76 17.46
CA ARG A 221 -16.71 -34.41 16.15
C ARG A 221 -15.83 -33.43 15.40
N GLU A 222 -15.43 -32.34 16.04
CA GLU A 222 -14.60 -31.30 15.45
C GLU A 222 -13.18 -31.81 15.15
N ALA A 223 -12.64 -32.68 16.01
CA ALA A 223 -11.36 -33.32 15.77
C ALA A 223 -11.39 -34.26 14.56
N ALA A 224 -12.45 -35.09 14.43
CA ALA A 224 -12.64 -35.96 13.28
C ALA A 224 -12.76 -35.15 11.97
N GLN A 225 -13.58 -34.08 12.00
CA GLN A 225 -13.75 -33.20 10.86
C GLN A 225 -12.42 -32.53 10.48
N LEU A 226 -11.65 -32.04 11.45
CA LEU A 226 -10.34 -31.44 11.21
C LEU A 226 -9.38 -32.41 10.52
N ARG A 227 -9.33 -33.67 10.96
CA ARG A 227 -8.48 -34.70 10.35
C ARG A 227 -8.84 -34.94 8.88
N GLU A 228 -10.14 -35.09 8.58
CA GLU A 228 -10.63 -35.24 7.21
C GLU A 228 -10.29 -34.03 6.33
N GLU A 229 -10.52 -32.80 6.83
CA GLU A 229 -10.25 -31.57 6.11
C GLU A 229 -8.76 -31.39 5.86
N LEU A 230 -7.88 -31.71 6.81
CA LEU A 230 -6.43 -31.62 6.62
C LEU A 230 -5.90 -32.67 5.62
N GLU A 231 -6.48 -33.87 5.58
CA GLU A 231 -6.16 -34.86 4.55
C GLU A 231 -6.54 -34.34 3.15
N LEU A 232 -7.70 -33.68 3.03
CA LEU A 232 -8.10 -33.03 1.78
C LEU A 232 -7.15 -31.88 1.40
N VAL A 233 -6.76 -31.04 2.36
CA VAL A 233 -5.80 -29.95 2.13
C VAL A 233 -4.48 -30.49 1.60
N ASP A 234 -3.97 -31.56 2.17
CA ASP A 234 -2.70 -32.17 1.72
C ASP A 234 -2.81 -32.90 0.37
N GLY A 235 -4.01 -33.36 0.02
CA GLY A 235 -4.28 -34.03 -1.26
C GLY A 235 -4.54 -33.07 -2.43
N VAL A 236 -5.13 -31.90 -2.16
CA VAL A 236 -5.59 -30.96 -3.19
C VAL A 236 -4.58 -29.83 -3.44
N TYR A 237 -3.99 -29.26 -2.39
CA TYR A 237 -3.13 -28.10 -2.52
C TYR A 237 -1.64 -28.48 -2.59
N PRO A 238 -0.81 -27.69 -3.31
CA PRO A 238 0.62 -27.96 -3.41
C PRO A 238 1.29 -27.92 -2.02
N LYS A 239 2.35 -28.70 -1.82
CA LYS A 239 3.16 -28.56 -0.61
C LYS A 239 3.79 -27.17 -0.55
N PHE A 240 3.88 -26.62 0.66
CA PHE A 240 4.49 -25.33 0.85
C PHE A 240 6.01 -25.41 0.67
N GLU A 241 6.53 -24.56 -0.19
CA GLU A 241 7.95 -24.31 -0.39
C GLU A 241 8.19 -22.80 -0.36
N GLU A 242 9.16 -22.32 0.41
CA GLU A 242 9.44 -20.88 0.51
C GLU A 242 9.80 -20.26 -0.85
N GLU A 243 10.44 -21.04 -1.74
CA GLU A 243 10.83 -20.57 -3.06
C GLU A 243 9.62 -20.26 -3.94
N THR A 244 8.59 -21.12 -3.93
CA THR A 244 7.35 -20.92 -4.70
C THR A 244 6.54 -19.73 -4.17
N TYR A 245 6.63 -19.45 -2.88
CA TYR A 245 6.07 -18.23 -2.31
C TYR A 245 6.86 -16.99 -2.75
N ARG A 246 8.21 -17.03 -2.64
CA ARG A 246 9.08 -15.89 -2.99
C ARG A 246 9.07 -15.57 -4.48
N SER A 247 8.79 -16.56 -5.33
CA SER A 247 8.57 -16.38 -6.78
C SER A 247 7.16 -15.88 -7.14
N ALA A 248 6.27 -15.73 -6.14
CA ALA A 248 4.86 -15.33 -6.30
C ALA A 248 4.01 -16.36 -7.10
N GLU A 249 4.37 -17.63 -7.06
CA GLU A 249 3.61 -18.72 -7.67
C GLU A 249 2.54 -19.28 -6.74
N VAL A 250 2.83 -19.36 -5.44
CA VAL A 250 1.94 -19.88 -4.40
C VAL A 250 1.74 -18.84 -3.31
N ALA A 251 0.51 -18.59 -2.92
CA ALA A 251 0.15 -17.74 -1.79
C ALA A 251 -0.15 -18.58 -0.54
N PRO A 252 0.64 -18.46 0.54
CA PRO A 252 0.27 -19.00 1.84
C PRO A 252 -1.03 -18.38 2.35
N VAL A 253 -1.89 -19.20 2.95
CA VAL A 253 -3.19 -18.74 3.50
C VAL A 253 -3.25 -19.01 5.00
N PHE A 254 -3.64 -18.00 5.75
CA PHE A 254 -3.92 -18.07 7.18
C PHE A 254 -5.37 -17.71 7.47
N PHE A 255 -5.96 -18.36 8.46
CA PHE A 255 -7.31 -18.08 8.95
C PHE A 255 -7.25 -17.48 10.35
N GLY A 256 -8.13 -16.52 10.64
CA GLY A 256 -8.17 -15.92 11.96
C GLY A 256 -9.25 -14.88 12.19
N SER A 257 -9.12 -14.18 13.33
CA SER A 257 -9.95 -13.04 13.69
C SER A 257 -9.05 -11.93 14.26
N ALA A 258 -8.75 -10.93 13.43
CA ALA A 258 -7.92 -9.80 13.85
C ALA A 258 -8.52 -9.06 15.06
N LEU A 259 -9.86 -8.94 15.13
CA LEU A 259 -10.54 -8.28 16.25
C LEU A 259 -10.22 -8.96 17.58
N ASN A 260 -10.15 -10.29 17.59
CA ASN A 260 -9.97 -11.09 18.78
C ASN A 260 -8.50 -11.54 19.02
N ASN A 261 -7.54 -10.99 18.28
CA ASN A 261 -6.11 -11.34 18.31
C ASN A 261 -5.79 -12.78 17.90
N PHE A 262 -6.68 -13.41 17.15
CA PHE A 262 -6.59 -14.82 16.84
C PHE A 262 -6.00 -15.09 15.45
N GLY A 263 -5.03 -15.99 15.34
CA GLY A 263 -4.30 -16.28 14.11
C GLY A 263 -3.34 -15.17 13.66
N VAL A 264 -3.27 -14.05 14.40
CA VAL A 264 -2.48 -12.87 14.00
C VAL A 264 -1.02 -13.02 14.38
N GLN A 265 -0.73 -13.53 15.57
CA GLN A 265 0.64 -13.78 16.00
C GLN A 265 1.28 -14.88 15.15
N GLU A 266 0.54 -15.95 14.88
CA GLU A 266 0.96 -17.05 14.02
C GLU A 266 1.28 -16.58 12.60
N LEU A 267 0.43 -15.72 12.06
CA LEU A 267 0.69 -15.07 10.78
C LEU A 267 1.99 -14.26 10.84
N LEU A 268 2.21 -13.45 11.88
CA LEU A 268 3.39 -12.61 12.01
C LEU A 268 4.65 -13.45 12.22
N ASP A 269 4.60 -14.46 13.09
CA ASP A 269 5.69 -15.39 13.35
C ASP A 269 6.14 -16.09 12.06
N CYS A 270 5.19 -16.68 11.32
CA CYS A 270 5.49 -17.31 10.04
C CYS A 270 5.98 -16.29 9.00
N PHE A 271 5.31 -15.12 8.90
CA PHE A 271 5.65 -14.09 7.93
C PHE A 271 7.13 -13.66 8.04
N VAL A 272 7.63 -13.37 9.23
CA VAL A 272 9.02 -12.88 9.37
C VAL A 272 10.05 -13.93 8.97
N HIS A 273 9.67 -15.22 8.99
CA HIS A 273 10.54 -16.31 8.54
C HIS A 273 10.52 -16.46 7.02
N ILE A 274 9.33 -16.62 6.42
CA ILE A 274 9.21 -16.98 5.00
C ILE A 274 9.30 -15.79 4.06
N ALA A 275 8.91 -14.58 4.52
CA ALA A 275 8.92 -13.38 3.68
C ALA A 275 10.34 -13.07 3.19
N PRO A 276 10.47 -12.58 1.95
CA PRO A 276 11.79 -12.23 1.42
C PRO A 276 12.43 -11.11 2.22
N SER A 277 13.75 -11.15 2.35
CA SER A 277 14.56 -9.98 2.62
C SER A 277 14.41 -8.97 1.47
N PRO A 278 14.96 -7.75 1.57
CA PRO A 278 14.89 -6.76 0.50
C PRO A 278 15.27 -7.35 -0.85
N ARG A 279 14.39 -7.11 -1.84
CA ARG A 279 14.52 -7.68 -3.18
C ARG A 279 15.28 -6.75 -4.12
N PRO A 280 15.94 -7.29 -5.17
CA PRO A 280 16.48 -6.47 -6.24
C PRO A 280 15.41 -5.58 -6.86
N THR A 281 15.73 -4.30 -7.08
CA THR A 281 14.82 -3.30 -7.62
C THR A 281 15.23 -2.91 -9.04
N GLN A 282 14.26 -2.90 -9.96
CA GLN A 282 14.53 -2.55 -11.35
C GLN A 282 14.63 -1.03 -11.52
N ALA A 283 15.79 -0.57 -11.97
CA ALA A 283 15.95 0.75 -12.56
C ALA A 283 15.80 0.66 -14.10
N GLU A 284 15.68 1.79 -14.78
CA GLU A 284 15.61 1.83 -16.24
C GLU A 284 16.89 1.26 -16.86
N GLU A 285 18.02 1.62 -16.29
CA GLU A 285 19.34 1.29 -16.81
C GLU A 285 19.83 -0.11 -16.41
N ARG A 286 19.43 -0.59 -15.23
CA ARG A 286 19.90 -1.88 -14.68
C ARG A 286 19.07 -2.39 -13.50
N LEU A 287 19.28 -3.66 -13.15
CA LEU A 287 18.79 -4.22 -11.89
C LEU A 287 19.75 -3.84 -10.75
N VAL A 288 19.21 -3.26 -9.68
CA VAL A 288 19.94 -2.86 -8.47
C VAL A 288 19.75 -3.93 -7.40
N LYS A 289 20.86 -4.46 -6.86
CA LYS A 289 20.84 -5.48 -5.81
C LYS A 289 21.03 -4.85 -4.44
N PRO A 290 20.35 -5.34 -3.40
CA PRO A 290 20.46 -4.80 -2.03
C PRO A 290 21.88 -4.85 -1.47
N GLU A 291 22.69 -5.82 -1.88
CA GLU A 291 24.05 -6.07 -1.40
C GLU A 291 25.10 -5.11 -2.01
N GLU A 292 24.72 -4.31 -2.98
CA GLU A 292 25.62 -3.34 -3.59
C GLU A 292 26.11 -2.31 -2.54
N PRO A 293 27.42 -1.96 -2.55
CA PRO A 293 27.99 -1.13 -1.50
C PRO A 293 27.57 0.36 -1.58
N LYS A 294 27.21 0.84 -2.78
CA LYS A 294 26.80 2.21 -3.01
C LYS A 294 25.33 2.42 -2.71
N PHE A 295 25.03 3.52 -2.01
CA PHE A 295 23.66 3.88 -1.70
C PHE A 295 22.87 4.20 -2.97
N SER A 296 21.66 3.67 -3.00
CA SER A 296 20.60 4.11 -3.90
C SER A 296 19.23 3.97 -3.25
N GLY A 297 18.31 4.84 -3.63
CA GLY A 297 16.94 4.81 -3.17
C GLY A 297 16.05 5.72 -4.01
N PHE A 298 14.74 5.56 -3.85
CA PHE A 298 13.76 6.37 -4.57
C PHE A 298 12.63 6.87 -3.67
N ILE A 299 12.04 7.99 -4.07
CA ILE A 299 10.91 8.60 -3.37
C ILE A 299 9.61 8.01 -3.93
N PHE A 300 8.88 7.26 -3.10
CA PHE A 300 7.60 6.67 -3.51
C PHE A 300 6.39 7.44 -2.99
N LYS A 301 6.59 8.29 -1.98
CA LYS A 301 5.52 9.04 -1.32
C LYS A 301 6.03 10.36 -0.77
N ILE A 302 5.18 11.38 -0.84
CA ILE A 302 5.41 12.69 -0.17
C ILE A 302 4.18 12.98 0.68
N THR A 303 4.37 13.52 1.87
CA THR A 303 3.27 13.95 2.74
C THR A 303 3.59 15.33 3.31
N ALA A 304 2.70 16.28 3.10
CA ALA A 304 2.78 17.62 3.68
C ALA A 304 2.02 17.70 5.01
N ASN A 305 2.39 18.68 5.83
CA ASN A 305 1.66 19.09 7.03
C ASN A 305 1.39 17.97 8.06
N ILE A 306 2.33 17.02 8.20
CA ILE A 306 2.23 15.97 9.24
C ILE A 306 2.19 16.59 10.64
N ASP A 307 2.84 17.74 10.84
CA ASP A 307 2.73 18.55 12.05
C ASP A 307 1.96 19.83 11.73
N PRO A 308 0.75 20.05 12.30
CA PRO A 308 -0.05 21.25 12.04
C PRO A 308 0.68 22.56 12.41
N ASN A 309 1.65 22.50 13.33
CA ASN A 309 2.42 23.66 13.78
C ASN A 309 3.64 23.96 12.88
N HIS A 310 4.10 22.98 12.13
CA HIS A 310 5.24 23.09 11.24
C HIS A 310 4.85 22.64 9.83
N ARG A 311 4.74 23.59 8.91
CA ARG A 311 4.44 23.35 7.48
C ARG A 311 5.62 22.68 6.77
N SER A 312 5.96 21.46 7.19
CA SER A 312 7.03 20.65 6.62
C SER A 312 6.46 19.51 5.79
N CYS A 313 7.06 19.27 4.63
CA CYS A 313 6.82 18.06 3.86
C CYS A 313 7.86 17.01 4.25
N ILE A 314 7.47 15.76 4.14
CA ILE A 314 8.36 14.61 4.29
C ILE A 314 8.26 13.78 3.03
N ALA A 315 9.40 13.52 2.40
CA ALA A 315 9.53 12.60 1.30
C ALA A 315 9.97 11.23 1.83
N PHE A 316 9.20 10.17 1.54
CA PHE A 316 9.50 8.82 1.96
C PHE A 316 10.38 8.14 0.92
N CYS A 317 11.60 7.81 1.32
CA CYS A 317 12.60 7.15 0.50
C CYS A 317 12.71 5.67 0.86
N LYS A 318 12.49 4.78 -0.12
CA LYS A 318 12.85 3.36 -0.02
C LYS A 318 14.34 3.22 -0.32
N ILE A 319 15.09 2.58 0.56
CA ILE A 319 16.50 2.25 0.33
C ILE A 319 16.57 0.95 -0.45
N CYS A 320 17.25 1.00 -1.62
CA CYS A 320 17.37 -0.15 -2.52
C CYS A 320 18.73 -0.82 -2.42
N SER A 321 19.81 -0.06 -2.18
CA SER A 321 21.17 -0.60 -2.02
C SER A 321 22.03 0.27 -1.12
N GLY A 322 23.15 -0.28 -0.66
CA GLY A 322 24.13 0.42 0.16
C GLY A 322 23.61 0.83 1.54
N LYS A 323 24.15 1.89 2.10
CA LYS A 323 23.83 2.36 3.44
C LYS A 323 23.52 3.85 3.41
N PHE A 324 22.37 4.26 3.90
CA PHE A 324 22.07 5.66 4.15
C PHE A 324 22.75 6.10 5.45
N VAL A 325 23.43 7.25 5.40
CA VAL A 325 24.08 7.87 6.57
C VAL A 325 23.66 9.34 6.66
N ARG A 326 23.26 9.75 7.84
CA ARG A 326 22.88 11.14 8.14
C ARG A 326 23.98 12.13 7.79
N ASN A 327 23.62 13.29 7.23
CA ASN A 327 24.52 14.36 6.80
C ASN A 327 25.51 14.02 5.67
N GLN A 328 25.46 12.80 5.13
CA GLN A 328 26.22 12.46 3.94
C GLN A 328 25.61 13.12 2.70
N PRO A 329 26.42 13.53 1.70
CA PRO A 329 25.88 14.06 0.46
C PRO A 329 25.36 12.93 -0.43
N TYR A 330 24.14 13.07 -0.96
CA TYR A 330 23.52 12.18 -1.93
C TYR A 330 23.23 12.94 -3.20
N TYR A 331 23.50 12.33 -4.34
CA TYR A 331 23.21 12.88 -5.64
C TYR A 331 21.72 12.73 -5.98
N HIS A 332 21.05 13.85 -6.15
CA HIS A 332 19.66 13.90 -6.60
C HIS A 332 19.65 13.92 -8.13
N VAL A 333 19.23 12.80 -8.74
CA VAL A 333 19.41 12.56 -10.19
C VAL A 333 18.68 13.61 -11.03
N ARG A 334 17.38 13.84 -10.80
CA ARG A 334 16.58 14.82 -11.57
C ARG A 334 17.11 16.26 -11.45
N LEU A 335 17.61 16.65 -10.27
CA LEU A 335 18.08 18.01 -10.03
C LEU A 335 19.56 18.22 -10.36
N ASP A 336 20.27 17.16 -10.74
CA ASP A 336 21.71 17.14 -11.05
C ASP A 336 22.56 17.84 -9.96
N LYS A 337 22.26 17.58 -8.68
CA LYS A 337 22.92 18.18 -7.53
C LYS A 337 22.98 17.28 -6.31
N ASN A 338 23.94 17.57 -5.42
CA ASN A 338 24.02 16.89 -4.13
C ASN A 338 23.08 17.54 -3.10
N VAL A 339 22.41 16.70 -2.33
CA VAL A 339 21.55 17.05 -1.19
C VAL A 339 22.05 16.39 0.09
N ARG A 340 21.79 17.00 1.24
CA ARG A 340 22.14 16.45 2.56
C ARG A 340 20.94 16.54 3.50
N PHE A 341 20.82 15.56 4.39
CA PHE A 341 19.70 15.47 5.33
C PHE A 341 20.23 15.49 6.76
N SER A 342 19.92 16.57 7.49
CA SER A 342 20.33 16.75 8.88
C SER A 342 19.40 16.04 9.87
N SER A 343 18.15 15.82 9.51
CA SER A 343 17.13 15.26 10.38
C SER A 343 16.28 14.22 9.63
N PRO A 344 16.91 13.14 9.07
CA PRO A 344 16.15 12.04 8.50
C PRO A 344 15.37 11.35 9.60
N THR A 345 14.14 10.95 9.32
CA THR A 345 13.22 10.41 10.32
C THR A 345 12.80 8.98 9.99
N GLN A 346 12.57 8.23 11.05
CA GLN A 346 11.96 6.93 11.06
C GLN A 346 10.62 7.02 11.80
N PHE A 347 9.67 6.20 11.42
CA PHE A 347 8.31 6.26 11.95
C PHE A 347 8.04 5.02 12.80
N MET A 348 8.08 5.18 14.13
CA MET A 348 7.72 4.15 15.10
C MET A 348 6.31 4.44 15.62
N ALA A 349 5.30 3.86 14.98
CA ALA A 349 3.90 4.15 15.27
C ALA A 349 3.60 5.67 15.24
N GLN A 350 3.23 6.26 16.38
CA GLN A 350 2.97 7.71 16.49
C GLN A 350 4.22 8.55 16.78
N ARG A 351 5.40 7.93 16.94
CA ARG A 351 6.63 8.63 17.29
C ARG A 351 7.53 8.77 16.07
N LYS A 352 8.07 9.97 15.89
CA LYS A 352 9.15 10.23 14.94
C LYS A 352 10.47 10.21 15.71
N SER A 353 11.45 9.50 15.20
CA SER A 353 12.81 9.55 15.71
C SER A 353 13.78 9.89 14.59
N THR A 354 14.79 10.69 14.90
CA THR A 354 15.89 10.95 13.96
C THR A 354 16.78 9.70 13.92
N ILE A 355 17.21 9.31 12.72
CA ILE A 355 18.09 8.17 12.51
C ILE A 355 19.45 8.63 11.99
N ASP A 356 20.49 7.90 12.36
CA ASP A 356 21.84 8.14 11.86
C ASP A 356 22.17 7.26 10.64
N GLU A 357 21.61 6.07 10.58
CA GLU A 357 21.86 5.07 9.55
C GLU A 357 20.60 4.31 9.18
N ALA A 358 20.51 3.89 7.91
CA ALA A 358 19.49 2.98 7.42
C ALA A 358 20.04 2.09 6.28
N TYR A 359 19.40 0.97 6.05
CA TYR A 359 19.90 -0.10 5.17
C TYR A 359 18.86 -0.48 4.11
N PRO A 360 19.23 -1.25 3.07
CA PRO A 360 18.28 -1.73 2.07
C PRO A 360 17.05 -2.38 2.72
N GLY A 361 15.88 -2.01 2.23
CA GLY A 361 14.60 -2.41 2.81
C GLY A 361 13.98 -1.37 3.73
N ASP A 362 14.77 -0.52 4.40
CA ASP A 362 14.23 0.54 5.25
C ASP A 362 13.53 1.63 4.43
N ILE A 363 12.61 2.30 5.10
CA ILE A 363 11.93 3.50 4.59
C ILE A 363 12.30 4.68 5.48
N VAL A 364 12.91 5.68 4.87
CA VAL A 364 13.39 6.88 5.57
C VAL A 364 12.56 8.09 5.16
N GLY A 365 12.06 8.83 6.15
CA GLY A 365 11.43 10.12 5.92
C GLY A 365 12.48 11.23 5.80
N LEU A 366 12.59 11.82 4.64
CA LEU A 366 13.51 12.92 4.35
C LEU A 366 12.77 14.24 4.46
N PRO A 367 13.26 15.20 5.28
CA PRO A 367 12.69 16.55 5.32
C PRO A 367 12.73 17.19 3.93
N ASP A 368 11.60 17.69 3.46
CA ASP A 368 11.45 18.26 2.14
C ASP A 368 10.94 19.70 2.22
N ASN A 369 11.60 20.58 1.48
CA ASN A 369 11.20 21.97 1.29
C ASN A 369 10.43 22.20 -0.02
N GLY A 370 9.85 21.13 -0.59
CA GLY A 370 9.11 21.15 -1.85
C GLY A 370 9.99 20.94 -3.08
N ILE A 371 11.15 20.30 -2.92
CA ILE A 371 12.06 19.98 -4.03
C ILE A 371 11.85 18.58 -4.60
N PHE A 372 11.35 17.66 -3.77
CA PHE A 372 11.13 16.28 -4.20
C PHE A 372 9.85 16.11 -5.01
N LYS A 373 9.91 15.16 -5.93
CA LYS A 373 8.75 14.57 -6.62
C LYS A 373 8.71 13.07 -6.37
N ILE A 374 7.54 12.49 -6.48
CA ILE A 374 7.38 11.03 -6.47
C ILE A 374 8.14 10.48 -7.68
N GLY A 375 8.93 9.41 -7.48
CA GLY A 375 9.82 8.83 -8.48
C GLY A 375 11.25 9.37 -8.46
N ASP A 376 11.54 10.46 -7.73
CA ASP A 376 12.91 10.97 -7.62
C ASP A 376 13.86 9.92 -7.08
N THR A 377 15.02 9.81 -7.71
CA THR A 377 16.10 8.90 -7.35
C THR A 377 17.24 9.62 -6.66
N LEU A 378 17.74 9.03 -5.58
CA LEU A 378 18.92 9.44 -4.84
C LEU A 378 19.99 8.36 -4.93
N THR A 379 21.24 8.75 -5.20
CA THR A 379 22.38 7.82 -5.33
C THR A 379 23.66 8.40 -4.74
N GLU A 380 24.75 7.65 -4.78
CA GLU A 380 26.12 8.13 -4.54
C GLU A 380 26.84 8.53 -5.84
N GLY A 381 26.14 9.27 -6.73
CA GLY A 381 26.71 9.85 -7.94
C GLY A 381 26.40 9.11 -9.24
N GLU A 382 25.74 7.97 -9.19
CA GLU A 382 25.28 7.25 -10.39
C GLU A 382 24.01 7.93 -10.94
N LYS A 383 23.96 8.12 -12.25
CA LYS A 383 22.76 8.60 -12.96
C LYS A 383 21.91 7.40 -13.35
N MET A 384 20.90 7.10 -12.56
CA MET A 384 19.91 6.07 -12.84
C MET A 384 18.54 6.46 -12.33
N HIS A 385 17.49 5.87 -12.91
CA HIS A 385 16.10 6.14 -12.56
C HIS A 385 15.41 4.83 -12.16
N PHE A 386 14.84 4.78 -10.97
CA PHE A 386 13.99 3.66 -10.59
C PHE A 386 12.65 3.76 -11.32
N ARG A 387 12.18 2.65 -11.87
CA ARG A 387 10.87 2.59 -12.50
C ARG A 387 9.78 2.75 -11.45
N GLY A 388 9.00 3.81 -11.58
CA GLY A 388 7.81 4.05 -10.78
C GLY A 388 6.60 3.25 -11.25
N LEU A 389 5.44 3.52 -10.66
CA LEU A 389 4.16 3.17 -11.26
C LEU A 389 3.63 4.39 -12.01
N PRO A 390 3.10 4.19 -13.21
CA PRO A 390 2.49 5.26 -13.97
C PRO A 390 1.28 5.83 -13.23
N SER A 391 1.06 7.13 -13.34
CA SER A 391 -0.23 7.72 -12.99
C SER A 391 -1.23 7.42 -14.09
N PHE A 392 -2.33 6.76 -13.73
CA PHE A 392 -3.39 6.41 -14.69
C PHE A 392 -4.26 7.62 -15.03
N SER A 393 -4.88 7.61 -16.24
CA SER A 393 -5.85 8.64 -16.59
C SER A 393 -7.00 8.69 -15.57
N PRO A 394 -7.34 9.88 -15.04
CA PRO A 394 -8.44 10.04 -14.12
C PRO A 394 -9.78 9.60 -14.70
N LEU A 395 -10.73 9.31 -13.81
CA LEU A 395 -12.10 8.93 -14.18
C LEU A 395 -13.10 10.07 -14.02
N LEU A 396 -12.81 11.01 -13.11
CA LEU A 396 -13.68 12.14 -12.78
C LEU A 396 -12.89 13.44 -12.91
N PHE A 397 -13.55 14.47 -13.41
CA PHE A 397 -12.92 15.77 -13.65
C PHE A 397 -13.81 16.91 -13.14
N LYS A 398 -13.19 17.91 -12.51
CA LYS A 398 -13.86 19.16 -12.14
C LYS A 398 -12.91 20.34 -12.30
N TYR A 399 -13.46 21.48 -12.68
CA TYR A 399 -12.72 22.73 -12.51
C TYR A 399 -12.57 23.05 -11.04
N ILE A 400 -11.41 23.60 -10.66
CA ILE A 400 -11.15 24.14 -9.34
C ILE A 400 -10.86 25.63 -9.43
N GLU A 401 -11.55 26.41 -8.61
CA GLU A 401 -11.37 27.86 -8.54
C GLU A 401 -11.17 28.30 -7.10
N ASN A 402 -10.38 29.34 -6.91
CA ASN A 402 -10.22 29.98 -5.63
C ASN A 402 -11.47 30.82 -5.32
N ASP A 403 -12.13 30.54 -4.20
CA ASP A 403 -13.34 31.26 -3.79
C ASP A 403 -13.04 32.58 -3.07
N ASP A 404 -11.79 32.77 -2.59
CA ASP A 404 -11.35 34.00 -1.93
C ASP A 404 -10.11 34.57 -2.63
N PRO A 405 -10.24 35.64 -3.44
CA PRO A 405 -9.13 36.26 -4.13
C PRO A 405 -7.97 36.71 -3.22
N MET A 406 -8.25 37.05 -1.96
CA MET A 406 -7.24 37.45 -0.98
C MET A 406 -6.35 36.28 -0.54
N LYS A 407 -6.78 35.05 -0.77
CA LYS A 407 -6.08 33.81 -0.42
C LYS A 407 -5.42 33.13 -1.62
N SER A 408 -5.22 33.84 -2.73
CA SER A 408 -4.67 33.25 -3.97
C SER A 408 -3.34 32.55 -3.78
N LYS A 409 -2.41 33.12 -2.99
CA LYS A 409 -1.11 32.48 -2.72
C LYS A 409 -1.25 31.20 -1.90
N GLN A 410 -2.10 31.20 -0.88
CA GLN A 410 -2.37 30.03 -0.05
C GLN A 410 -3.02 28.92 -0.86
N PHE A 411 -4.04 29.29 -1.68
CA PHE A 411 -4.73 28.37 -2.56
C PHE A 411 -3.75 27.71 -3.56
N GLN A 412 -2.93 28.52 -4.25
CA GLN A 412 -1.97 28.00 -5.21
C GLN A 412 -0.96 27.07 -4.54
N LYS A 413 -0.37 27.50 -3.42
CA LYS A 413 0.58 26.67 -2.66
C LYS A 413 -0.06 25.37 -2.18
N GLY A 414 -1.27 25.43 -1.64
CA GLY A 414 -2.00 24.26 -1.15
C GLY A 414 -2.29 23.28 -2.30
N LEU A 415 -2.78 23.79 -3.41
CA LEU A 415 -3.09 22.97 -4.57
C LEU A 415 -1.82 22.28 -5.13
N GLU A 416 -0.73 23.02 -5.30
CA GLU A 416 0.55 22.46 -5.76
C GLU A 416 1.08 21.37 -4.82
N GLN A 417 1.04 21.60 -3.50
CA GLN A 417 1.50 20.60 -2.54
C GLN A 417 0.65 19.34 -2.56
N LEU A 418 -0.69 19.47 -2.59
CA LEU A 418 -1.59 18.32 -2.67
C LEU A 418 -1.39 17.51 -3.97
N MET A 419 -1.12 18.19 -5.08
CA MET A 419 -0.82 17.49 -6.33
C MET A 419 0.55 16.81 -6.31
N ASN A 420 1.55 17.42 -5.70
CA ASN A 420 2.89 16.81 -5.53
C ASN A 420 2.85 15.58 -4.59
N GLU A 421 1.91 15.55 -3.64
CA GLU A 421 1.62 14.35 -2.84
C GLU A 421 0.94 13.24 -3.67
N GLY A 422 0.48 13.57 -4.89
CA GLY A 422 -0.24 12.64 -5.74
C GLY A 422 -1.67 12.33 -5.27
N VAL A 423 -2.31 13.23 -4.52
CA VAL A 423 -3.71 13.07 -4.10
C VAL A 423 -4.65 13.06 -5.30
N ALA A 424 -4.33 13.83 -6.35
CA ALA A 424 -5.05 13.90 -7.61
C ALA A 424 -4.12 14.44 -8.71
N GLN A 425 -4.64 14.55 -9.92
CA GLN A 425 -3.89 15.10 -11.05
C GLN A 425 -4.42 16.49 -11.41
N LEU A 426 -3.52 17.41 -11.79
CA LEU A 426 -3.86 18.77 -12.17
C LEU A 426 -3.53 19.00 -13.63
N PHE A 427 -4.49 19.53 -14.35
CA PHE A 427 -4.36 19.93 -15.74
C PHE A 427 -4.69 21.42 -15.90
N VAL A 428 -3.90 22.13 -16.69
CA VAL A 428 -4.17 23.52 -17.04
C VAL A 428 -4.58 23.56 -18.50
N ASN A 429 -5.84 23.85 -18.74
CA ASN A 429 -6.38 23.94 -20.11
C ASN A 429 -5.71 25.09 -20.86
N GLN A 430 -5.18 24.83 -22.05
CA GLN A 430 -4.41 25.81 -22.84
C GLN A 430 -5.31 26.86 -23.50
N PHE A 431 -6.57 26.53 -23.75
CA PHE A 431 -7.51 27.42 -24.41
C PHE A 431 -8.02 28.55 -23.50
N ASN A 432 -8.35 28.21 -22.25
CA ASN A 432 -8.99 29.15 -21.32
C ASN A 432 -8.20 29.39 -20.03
N GLY A 433 -7.06 28.71 -19.83
CA GLY A 433 -6.21 28.82 -18.64
C GLY A 433 -6.81 28.24 -17.35
N ARG A 434 -7.98 27.61 -17.42
CA ARG A 434 -8.66 27.07 -16.23
C ARG A 434 -7.96 25.81 -15.74
N ARG A 435 -7.99 25.63 -14.43
CA ARG A 435 -7.43 24.45 -13.74
C ARG A 435 -8.48 23.36 -13.63
N ILE A 436 -8.11 22.15 -14.03
CA ILE A 436 -8.96 20.96 -13.96
C ILE A 436 -8.25 19.96 -13.04
N VAL A 437 -8.97 19.50 -12.02
CA VAL A 437 -8.51 18.41 -11.17
C VAL A 437 -9.14 17.11 -11.66
N GLY A 438 -8.30 16.12 -11.90
CA GLY A 438 -8.69 14.77 -12.28
C GLY A 438 -8.48 13.81 -11.11
N THR A 439 -9.49 13.00 -10.81
CA THR A 439 -9.49 12.03 -9.70
C THR A 439 -9.97 10.65 -10.15
N VAL A 440 -9.69 9.64 -9.36
CA VAL A 440 -10.23 8.29 -9.53
C VAL A 440 -11.64 8.20 -8.95
N GLY A 441 -11.91 8.91 -7.85
CA GLY A 441 -13.19 8.86 -7.17
C GLY A 441 -13.64 10.18 -6.56
N GLN A 442 -14.90 10.23 -6.16
CA GLN A 442 -15.55 11.44 -5.65
C GLN A 442 -14.96 11.93 -4.32
N LEU A 443 -14.57 11.00 -3.44
CA LEU A 443 -14.03 11.35 -2.13
C LEU A 443 -12.73 12.16 -2.21
N GLN A 444 -11.94 12.00 -3.27
CA GLN A 444 -10.71 12.77 -3.44
C GLN A 444 -11.00 14.28 -3.55
N PHE A 445 -12.08 14.69 -4.23
CA PHE A 445 -12.47 16.10 -4.27
C PHE A 445 -12.83 16.65 -2.88
N GLU A 446 -13.52 15.85 -2.06
CA GLU A 446 -13.87 16.24 -0.69
C GLU A 446 -12.62 16.36 0.19
N VAL A 447 -11.67 15.42 0.05
CA VAL A 447 -10.40 15.47 0.77
C VAL A 447 -9.58 16.68 0.38
N ILE A 448 -9.47 17.00 -0.93
CA ILE A 448 -8.76 18.17 -1.43
C ILE A 448 -9.39 19.45 -0.86
N GLN A 449 -10.70 19.57 -0.92
CA GLN A 449 -11.42 20.72 -0.37
C GLN A 449 -11.17 20.86 1.13
N TYR A 450 -11.37 19.80 1.89
CA TYR A 450 -11.16 19.79 3.34
C TYR A 450 -9.72 20.22 3.70
N ARG A 451 -8.72 19.67 3.01
CA ARG A 451 -7.31 20.00 3.26
C ARG A 451 -6.95 21.42 2.87
N LEU A 452 -7.47 21.94 1.72
CA LEU A 452 -7.29 23.35 1.34
C LEU A 452 -7.87 24.30 2.39
N GLU A 453 -9.06 24.01 2.90
CA GLU A 453 -9.72 24.84 3.91
C GLU A 453 -9.01 24.78 5.26
N ASN A 454 -8.66 23.59 5.76
CA ASN A 454 -8.17 23.41 7.14
C ASN A 454 -6.65 23.54 7.27
N GLU A 455 -5.88 23.12 6.25
CA GLU A 455 -4.41 23.17 6.31
C GLU A 455 -3.85 24.47 5.71
N TYR A 456 -4.50 25.00 4.66
CA TYR A 456 -4.00 26.17 3.91
C TYR A 456 -4.86 27.43 4.13
N ASN A 457 -5.98 27.31 4.84
CA ASN A 457 -6.94 28.40 5.04
C ASN A 457 -7.39 29.03 3.71
N ALA A 458 -7.62 28.20 2.70
CA ALA A 458 -8.03 28.60 1.36
C ALA A 458 -9.29 27.84 0.95
N LYS A 459 -10.37 28.57 0.68
CA LYS A 459 -11.61 27.97 0.20
C LYS A 459 -11.54 27.78 -1.31
N CYS A 460 -12.10 26.67 -1.80
CA CYS A 460 -12.24 26.41 -3.22
C CYS A 460 -13.68 26.16 -3.62
N ARG A 461 -13.95 26.40 -4.90
CA ARG A 461 -15.23 26.08 -5.54
C ARG A 461 -14.97 25.08 -6.66
N TRP A 462 -15.84 24.07 -6.71
CA TRP A 462 -15.85 23.07 -7.75
C TRP A 462 -16.92 23.41 -8.79
N GLU A 463 -16.54 23.35 -10.07
CA GLU A 463 -17.47 23.43 -11.17
C GLU A 463 -17.39 22.17 -12.03
N PRO A 464 -18.54 21.63 -12.46
CA PRO A 464 -18.54 20.43 -13.29
C PRO A 464 -17.86 20.69 -14.65
N VAL A 465 -17.16 19.69 -15.16
CA VAL A 465 -16.65 19.64 -16.52
C VAL A 465 -16.95 18.28 -17.11
N HIS A 466 -17.42 18.25 -18.35
CA HIS A 466 -17.64 16.99 -19.06
C HIS A 466 -16.38 16.61 -19.82
N LEU A 467 -15.63 15.67 -19.22
CA LEU A 467 -14.46 15.05 -19.84
C LEU A 467 -14.60 13.54 -19.69
N HIS A 468 -14.21 12.86 -20.75
CA HIS A 468 -14.22 11.40 -20.82
C HIS A 468 -12.86 10.81 -20.42
N LYS A 469 -11.77 11.41 -20.93
CA LYS A 469 -10.43 10.84 -20.74
C LYS A 469 -9.35 11.92 -20.87
N ALA A 470 -8.29 11.77 -20.09
CA ALA A 470 -7.04 12.49 -20.27
C ALA A 470 -6.02 11.55 -20.93
N CYS A 471 -5.35 12.00 -21.99
CA CYS A 471 -4.35 11.23 -22.71
C CYS A 471 -3.08 12.06 -22.84
N TRP A 472 -1.96 11.53 -22.38
CA TRP A 472 -0.65 12.10 -22.68
C TRP A 472 -0.32 11.79 -24.12
N ILE A 473 0.17 12.80 -24.85
CA ILE A 473 0.42 12.67 -26.28
C ILE A 473 1.90 12.76 -26.60
N GLU A 474 2.32 11.93 -27.54
CA GLU A 474 3.67 11.87 -28.06
C GLU A 474 3.64 11.70 -29.57
N ALA A 475 4.63 12.25 -30.27
CA ALA A 475 4.87 12.00 -31.67
C ALA A 475 6.36 11.90 -31.95
N ASP A 476 6.72 11.09 -32.94
CA ASP A 476 8.11 10.95 -33.39
C ASP A 476 8.58 12.19 -34.18
N ASP A 477 7.65 12.95 -34.76
CA ASP A 477 7.90 14.23 -35.44
C ASP A 477 7.25 15.40 -34.69
N GLU A 478 8.09 16.34 -34.24
CA GLU A 478 7.68 17.55 -33.51
C GLU A 478 6.70 18.43 -34.35
N LYS A 479 6.82 18.43 -35.67
CA LYS A 479 5.92 19.19 -36.54
C LYS A 479 4.50 18.61 -36.54
N GLU A 480 4.38 17.30 -36.51
CA GLU A 480 3.09 16.63 -36.41
C GLU A 480 2.43 16.89 -35.06
N LEU A 481 3.21 16.85 -34.00
CA LEU A 481 2.74 17.20 -32.66
C LEU A 481 2.24 18.66 -32.58
N GLU A 482 2.98 19.61 -33.16
CA GLU A 482 2.57 21.02 -33.21
C GLU A 482 1.33 21.23 -34.10
N ASN A 483 1.20 20.52 -35.22
CA ASN A 483 0.00 20.54 -36.05
C ASN A 483 -1.22 19.99 -35.29
N PHE A 484 -1.05 18.88 -34.58
CA PHE A 484 -2.09 18.32 -33.72
C PHE A 484 -2.54 19.33 -32.65
N LYS A 485 -1.61 19.91 -31.91
CA LYS A 485 -1.89 20.91 -30.88
C LYS A 485 -2.67 22.11 -31.43
N LYS A 486 -2.31 22.60 -32.61
CA LYS A 486 -3.03 23.71 -33.27
C LYS A 486 -4.45 23.33 -33.68
N ARG A 487 -4.65 22.13 -34.26
CA ARG A 487 -5.98 21.68 -34.72
C ARG A 487 -6.91 21.29 -33.57
N LYS A 488 -6.35 20.77 -32.48
CA LYS A 488 -7.12 20.31 -31.32
C LYS A 488 -6.93 21.25 -30.09
N TYR A 489 -6.57 22.53 -30.32
CA TYR A 489 -6.18 23.50 -29.29
C TYR A 489 -7.13 23.58 -28.09
N GLN A 490 -8.45 23.54 -28.33
CA GLN A 490 -9.46 23.58 -27.27
C GLN A 490 -9.41 22.39 -26.30
N TYR A 491 -8.87 21.25 -26.72
CA TYR A 491 -8.73 20.02 -25.94
C TYR A 491 -7.34 19.89 -25.31
N MET A 492 -6.44 20.84 -25.60
CA MET A 492 -5.07 20.77 -25.10
C MET A 492 -4.95 21.31 -23.68
N ALA A 493 -4.20 20.59 -22.86
CA ALA A 493 -3.84 20.98 -21.52
C ALA A 493 -2.36 20.65 -21.24
N LYS A 494 -1.85 21.22 -20.16
CA LYS A 494 -0.57 20.84 -19.57
C LYS A 494 -0.83 20.20 -18.21
N ASP A 495 -0.11 19.13 -17.91
CA ASP A 495 -0.08 18.59 -16.54
C ASP A 495 0.87 19.41 -15.64
N ILE A 496 1.02 19.00 -14.38
CA ILE A 496 1.88 19.67 -13.40
C ILE A 496 3.38 19.66 -13.80
N GLU A 497 3.78 18.72 -14.65
CA GLU A 497 5.15 18.60 -15.16
C GLU A 497 5.37 19.34 -16.48
N GLY A 498 4.30 19.93 -17.03
CA GLY A 498 4.34 20.66 -18.27
C GLY A 498 4.23 19.78 -19.52
N ARG A 499 3.89 18.49 -19.37
CA ARG A 499 3.67 17.58 -20.50
C ARG A 499 2.36 17.90 -21.20
N ASP A 500 2.32 17.63 -22.51
CA ASP A 500 1.13 17.84 -23.32
C ASP A 500 0.09 16.74 -23.07
N VAL A 501 -1.14 17.17 -22.75
CA VAL A 501 -2.27 16.29 -22.48
C VAL A 501 -3.45 16.67 -23.37
N PHE A 502 -4.04 15.68 -24.02
CA PHE A 502 -5.28 15.80 -24.75
C PHE A 502 -6.45 15.40 -23.84
N LEU A 503 -7.35 16.33 -23.57
CA LEU A 503 -8.54 16.14 -22.73
C LEU A 503 -9.75 15.88 -23.64
N ALA A 504 -10.06 14.62 -23.89
CA ALA A 504 -11.22 14.25 -24.70
C ALA A 504 -12.53 14.43 -23.90
N ASP A 505 -13.51 15.14 -24.45
CA ASP A 505 -14.83 15.31 -23.84
C ASP A 505 -15.72 14.08 -24.04
N SER A 506 -15.45 13.26 -25.04
CA SER A 506 -16.21 12.05 -25.36
C SER A 506 -15.32 10.98 -25.98
N GLY A 507 -15.76 9.71 -25.91
CA GLY A 507 -15.10 8.61 -26.59
C GLY A 507 -15.05 8.81 -28.12
N TYR A 508 -16.06 9.47 -28.69
CA TYR A 508 -16.10 9.79 -30.10
C TYR A 508 -14.98 10.76 -30.48
N VAL A 509 -14.79 11.85 -29.73
CA VAL A 509 -13.72 12.83 -29.99
C VAL A 509 -12.34 12.18 -29.87
N LEU A 510 -12.16 11.28 -28.92
CA LEU A 510 -10.90 10.52 -28.80
C LEU A 510 -10.67 9.62 -30.00
N SER A 511 -11.67 8.83 -30.41
CA SER A 511 -11.55 7.92 -31.57
C SER A 511 -11.28 8.68 -32.84
N MET A 512 -11.95 9.81 -33.06
CA MET A 512 -11.71 10.68 -34.26
C MET A 512 -10.29 11.27 -34.22
N ALA A 513 -9.81 11.70 -33.05
CA ALA A 513 -8.46 12.22 -32.92
C ALA A 513 -7.39 11.15 -33.25
N GLN A 514 -7.62 9.91 -32.81
CA GLN A 514 -6.74 8.78 -33.11
C GLN A 514 -6.75 8.39 -34.61
N GLN A 515 -7.91 8.49 -35.26
CA GLN A 515 -8.05 8.20 -36.71
C GLN A 515 -7.46 9.33 -37.59
N ASP A 516 -7.72 10.59 -37.24
CA ASP A 516 -7.25 11.75 -38.01
C ASP A 516 -5.72 11.96 -37.91
N PHE A 517 -5.09 11.42 -36.85
CA PHE A 517 -3.69 11.65 -36.51
C PHE A 517 -3.00 10.33 -36.11
N GLU A 518 -2.82 9.44 -37.08
CA GLU A 518 -2.25 8.10 -36.88
C GLU A 518 -0.82 8.11 -36.30
N HIS A 519 -0.06 9.20 -36.52
CA HIS A 519 1.30 9.36 -36.00
C HIS A 519 1.38 9.94 -34.59
N ILE A 520 0.23 10.30 -33.97
CA ILE A 520 0.16 10.72 -32.60
C ILE A 520 -0.13 9.51 -31.71
N LYS A 521 0.75 9.25 -30.76
CA LYS A 521 0.56 8.21 -29.74
C LYS A 521 -0.24 8.80 -28.58
N PHE A 522 -1.32 8.12 -28.19
CA PHE A 522 -2.18 8.50 -27.07
C PHE A 522 -1.96 7.53 -25.92
N HIS A 523 -1.34 8.01 -24.85
CA HIS A 523 -1.05 7.22 -23.67
C HIS A 523 -2.09 7.49 -22.58
N PHE A 524 -2.60 6.42 -21.96
CA PHE A 524 -3.56 6.50 -20.84
C PHE A 524 -2.87 6.46 -19.47
N THR A 525 -1.56 6.48 -19.48
CA THR A 525 -0.69 6.55 -18.31
C THR A 525 0.36 7.64 -18.54
N SER A 526 0.90 8.19 -17.47
CA SER A 526 1.87 9.29 -17.54
C SER A 526 3.31 8.84 -17.79
N GLU A 527 3.59 7.56 -17.74
CA GLU A 527 4.88 6.96 -18.10
C GLU A 527 4.72 6.21 -19.42
N PHE A 528 5.57 6.52 -20.37
CA PHE A 528 5.60 5.92 -21.70
C PHE A 528 7.02 5.97 -22.30
#